data_145e1d586de821dbe7571f2939be207d
#
_entry.id   145e1d586de821dbe7571f2939be207d
#
_cell.length_a   1.000
_cell.length_b   1.000
_cell.length_c   1.000
_cell.angle_alpha   90.00
_cell.angle_beta   90.00
_cell.angle_gamma   90.00
#
_symmetry.space_group_name_H-M   'P 1'
#
loop_
_entity.id
_entity.type
_entity.pdbx_description
1 polymer ?
#
loop_
_entity_poly.entity_id
_entity_poly.type
_entity_poly.pdbx_seq_one_letter_code
_entity_poly.pdbx_strand_id
1 'polypeptide(L)'
;MAAESKKDAQIDKVLGRYEDLSNHIKVEYVNPSTKPYFYQDYTDSAPAQNSLIVVSGKRSKVIDYYDIYHYESNMDYSSYSYSNDLVGFDAEGQLTSAIEYVTMEADELPVIYQITGHDESSIGSDFQSAVEKANMSLSSIELLNEESVPDDASAIIINAPQKDFNEADAQKVIDYLKAGGKAIIVGSYTDADMPNFDSILAAYNVQLTQGVDRKSVV
;
A
#
# COMPACT_ATOMS: atom_id res chain seq x y z
N MET A 1 -8.36 12.19 17.66
CA MET A 1 -9.08 13.23 18.46
C MET A 1 -8.89 12.95 19.95
N ALA A 2 -8.34 13.87 20.70
CA ALA A 2 -8.14 13.69 22.14
C ALA A 2 -8.61 14.94 22.91
N ALA A 3 -9.07 14.74 24.14
CA ALA A 3 -9.18 15.85 25.08
C ALA A 3 -7.76 16.37 25.37
N GLU A 4 -7.61 17.67 25.62
CA GLU A 4 -6.31 18.32 25.83
C GLU A 4 -5.43 17.64 26.91
N SER A 5 -6.05 16.99 27.90
CA SER A 5 -5.41 16.21 28.96
C SER A 5 -5.01 14.76 28.56
N LYS A 6 -5.31 14.33 27.32
CA LYS A 6 -5.08 12.97 26.83
C LYS A 6 -4.37 12.96 25.47
N LYS A 7 -3.70 14.05 25.11
CA LYS A 7 -2.88 14.15 23.90
C LYS A 7 -1.71 13.17 23.98
N ASP A 8 -1.42 12.54 22.85
CA ASP A 8 -0.19 11.78 22.70
C ASP A 8 0.99 12.74 22.50
N ALA A 9 1.97 12.68 23.40
CA ALA A 9 3.07 13.64 23.41
C ALA A 9 4.04 13.51 22.20
N GLN A 10 4.14 12.31 21.61
CA GLN A 10 5.00 12.12 20.45
C GLN A 10 4.31 12.65 19.17
N ILE A 11 3.03 12.36 19.01
CA ILE A 11 2.21 12.89 17.92
C ILE A 11 2.14 14.43 18.02
N ASP A 12 1.88 14.96 19.20
CA ASP A 12 1.82 16.42 19.46
C ASP A 12 3.12 17.12 19.04
N LYS A 13 4.26 16.52 19.34
CA LYS A 13 5.57 17.03 18.93
C LYS A 13 5.78 17.04 17.42
N VAL A 14 5.29 16.01 16.71
CA VAL A 14 5.36 15.97 15.24
C VAL A 14 4.45 17.05 14.65
N LEU A 15 3.20 17.14 15.11
CA LEU A 15 2.25 18.16 14.64
C LEU A 15 2.79 19.58 14.85
N GLY A 16 3.36 19.88 16.02
CA GLY A 16 3.97 21.19 16.29
C GLY A 16 5.08 21.55 15.32
N ARG A 17 5.92 20.58 14.93
CA ARG A 17 6.96 20.80 13.90
C ARG A 17 6.38 21.17 12.53
N TYR A 18 5.29 20.51 12.11
CA TYR A 18 4.64 20.85 10.84
C TYR A 18 4.01 22.24 10.86
N GLU A 19 3.40 22.64 11.98
CA GLU A 19 2.88 24.00 12.19
C GLU A 19 3.99 25.06 12.14
N ASP A 20 5.13 24.77 12.77
CA ASP A 20 6.29 25.67 12.77
C ASP A 20 6.94 25.82 11.39
N LEU A 21 6.89 24.76 10.55
CA LEU A 21 7.49 24.76 9.23
C LEU A 21 6.63 25.42 8.15
N SER A 22 5.31 25.54 8.36
CA SER A 22 4.41 26.04 7.32
C SER A 22 3.23 26.83 7.89
N ASN A 23 3.09 28.08 7.45
CA ASN A 23 1.93 28.91 7.77
C ASN A 23 0.61 28.44 7.16
N HIS A 24 0.65 27.42 6.29
CA HIS A 24 -0.52 26.81 5.66
C HIS A 24 -1.09 25.65 6.48
N ILE A 25 -0.38 25.17 7.48
CA ILE A 25 -0.79 24.08 8.35
C ILE A 25 -1.29 24.66 9.66
N LYS A 26 -2.47 24.20 10.11
CA LYS A 26 -3.06 24.53 11.41
C LYS A 26 -3.48 23.24 12.10
N VAL A 27 -3.13 23.12 13.36
CA VAL A 27 -3.49 21.98 14.20
C VAL A 27 -4.63 22.37 15.14
N GLU A 28 -5.73 21.64 15.03
CA GLU A 28 -6.90 21.81 15.91
C GLU A 28 -7.16 20.52 16.70
N TYR A 29 -7.42 20.66 18.00
CA TYR A 29 -7.73 19.52 18.87
C TYR A 29 -9.23 19.44 19.10
N VAL A 30 -9.81 18.29 18.75
CA VAL A 30 -11.23 18.03 18.95
C VAL A 30 -11.42 17.07 20.12
N ASN A 31 -12.25 17.48 21.09
CA ASN A 31 -12.62 16.61 22.19
C ASN A 31 -13.85 15.77 21.82
N PRO A 32 -13.74 14.44 21.69
CA PRO A 32 -14.85 13.58 21.30
C PRO A 32 -15.98 13.55 22.36
N SER A 33 -15.70 13.88 23.63
CA SER A 33 -16.74 13.95 24.65
C SER A 33 -17.67 15.16 24.46
N THR A 34 -17.19 16.24 23.82
CA THR A 34 -18.00 17.44 23.53
C THR A 34 -18.51 17.49 22.09
N LYS A 35 -17.82 16.81 21.17
CA LYS A 35 -18.19 16.72 19.75
C LYS A 35 -18.13 15.24 19.28
N PRO A 36 -19.03 14.38 19.74
CA PRO A 36 -18.91 12.93 19.53
C PRO A 36 -19.07 12.49 18.07
N TYR A 37 -19.69 13.30 17.24
CA TYR A 37 -19.96 13.00 15.82
C TYR A 37 -19.11 13.81 14.84
N PHE A 38 -18.09 14.51 15.33
CA PHE A 38 -17.23 15.34 14.50
C PHE A 38 -16.59 14.59 13.32
N TYR A 39 -16.28 13.31 13.52
CA TYR A 39 -15.63 12.48 12.50
C TYR A 39 -16.54 12.16 11.29
N GLN A 40 -17.87 12.24 11.45
CA GLN A 40 -18.83 11.86 10.41
C GLN A 40 -18.77 12.72 9.15
N ASP A 41 -18.19 13.92 9.24
CA ASP A 41 -17.93 14.77 8.07
C ASP A 41 -16.75 14.24 7.22
N TYR A 42 -15.99 13.24 7.73
CA TYR A 42 -14.73 12.79 7.14
C TYR A 42 -14.63 11.27 6.97
N THR A 43 -15.38 10.50 7.75
CA THR A 43 -15.38 9.03 7.72
C THR A 43 -16.65 8.45 8.32
N ASP A 44 -17.05 7.25 7.86
CA ASP A 44 -18.24 6.53 8.34
C ASP A 44 -18.03 5.87 9.71
N SER A 45 -16.79 5.61 10.10
CA SER A 45 -16.46 4.94 11.37
C SER A 45 -15.67 5.85 12.31
N ALA A 46 -15.96 5.73 13.62
CA ALA A 46 -15.27 6.52 14.62
C ALA A 46 -13.78 6.10 14.70
N PRO A 47 -12.83 7.00 14.41
CA PRO A 47 -11.41 6.68 14.52
C PRO A 47 -11.00 6.53 15.99
N ALA A 48 -9.92 5.79 16.22
CA ALA A 48 -9.34 5.61 17.55
C ALA A 48 -8.95 6.97 18.19
N GLN A 49 -8.81 6.99 19.51
CA GLN A 49 -8.32 8.17 20.20
C GLN A 49 -6.90 8.53 19.73
N ASN A 50 -6.61 9.79 19.53
CA ASN A 50 -5.36 10.35 18.97
C ASN A 50 -5.13 10.04 17.47
N SER A 51 -6.12 9.54 16.75
CA SER A 51 -6.11 9.55 15.29
C SER A 51 -6.13 10.98 14.75
N LEU A 52 -5.58 11.17 13.54
CA LEU A 52 -5.51 12.46 12.87
C LEU A 52 -6.51 12.50 11.73
N ILE A 53 -7.06 13.68 11.47
CA ILE A 53 -7.86 13.97 10.27
C ILE A 53 -7.19 15.15 9.59
N VAL A 54 -6.64 14.90 8.41
CA VAL A 54 -5.99 15.91 7.57
C VAL A 54 -7.01 16.40 6.54
N VAL A 55 -7.17 17.71 6.42
CA VAL A 55 -8.20 18.31 5.55
C VAL A 55 -7.60 19.44 4.73
N SER A 56 -7.86 19.46 3.42
CA SER A 56 -7.55 20.57 2.54
C SER A 56 -8.62 20.71 1.45
N GLY A 57 -9.26 21.87 1.37
CA GLY A 57 -10.34 22.10 0.42
C GLY A 57 -11.49 21.11 0.62
N LYS A 58 -11.73 20.24 -0.39
CA LYS A 58 -12.81 19.23 -0.35
C LYS A 58 -12.30 17.82 0.02
N ARG A 59 -11.00 17.64 0.19
CA ARG A 59 -10.40 16.34 0.48
C ARG A 59 -10.04 16.21 1.94
N SER A 60 -10.19 15.00 2.45
CA SER A 60 -9.76 14.63 3.79
C SER A 60 -9.15 13.23 3.78
N LYS A 61 -8.19 12.99 4.65
CA LYS A 61 -7.62 11.67 4.92
C LYS A 61 -7.56 11.45 6.43
N VAL A 62 -8.09 10.34 6.87
CA VAL A 62 -8.00 9.90 8.27
C VAL A 62 -6.76 9.03 8.40
N ILE A 63 -5.97 9.30 9.44
CA ILE A 63 -4.84 8.48 9.86
C ILE A 63 -5.23 7.89 11.21
N ASP A 64 -5.44 6.58 11.26
CA ASP A 64 -5.76 5.93 12.52
C ASP A 64 -4.53 5.88 13.45
N TYR A 65 -4.79 5.86 14.74
CA TYR A 65 -3.73 5.78 15.75
C TYR A 65 -2.84 4.55 15.56
N TYR A 66 -3.42 3.44 15.12
CA TYR A 66 -2.71 2.18 14.88
C TYR A 66 -1.90 2.18 13.58
N ASP A 67 -2.13 3.12 12.66
CA ASP A 67 -1.25 3.36 11.50
C ASP A 67 0.00 4.17 11.89
N ILE A 68 -0.08 4.90 13.01
CA ILE A 68 1.03 5.70 13.55
C ILE A 68 1.95 4.85 14.42
N TYR A 69 1.36 4.00 15.28
CA TYR A 69 2.08 3.14 16.20
C TYR A 69 1.95 1.69 15.77
N HIS A 70 3.07 1.08 15.39
CA HIS A 70 3.12 -0.32 14.98
C HIS A 70 3.49 -1.19 16.17
N TYR A 71 2.66 -2.18 16.43
CA TYR A 71 2.86 -3.15 17.51
C TYR A 71 3.03 -4.55 16.94
N GLU A 72 3.96 -5.31 17.48
CA GLU A 72 4.08 -6.73 17.25
C GLU A 72 3.58 -7.51 18.45
N SER A 73 2.72 -8.49 18.19
CA SER A 73 2.24 -9.41 19.21
C SER A 73 3.19 -10.61 19.32
N ASN A 74 3.86 -10.74 20.45
CA ASN A 74 4.74 -11.86 20.75
C ASN A 74 4.08 -12.80 21.74
N MET A 75 4.11 -14.11 21.46
CA MET A 75 3.68 -15.14 22.39
C MET A 75 4.89 -15.78 23.07
N ASP A 76 4.97 -15.64 24.39
CA ASP A 76 5.92 -16.41 25.20
C ASP A 76 5.33 -17.79 25.50
N TYR A 77 5.83 -18.79 24.82
CA TYR A 77 5.40 -20.19 24.99
C TYR A 77 5.76 -20.78 26.35
N SER A 78 6.68 -20.19 27.10
CA SER A 78 7.06 -20.67 28.42
C SER A 78 6.09 -20.25 29.52
N SER A 79 5.51 -19.04 29.37
CA SER A 79 4.54 -18.47 30.33
C SER A 79 3.11 -18.44 29.79
N TYR A 80 2.89 -18.83 28.52
CA TYR A 80 1.62 -18.70 27.81
C TYR A 80 1.04 -17.28 27.88
N SER A 81 1.90 -16.28 27.85
CA SER A 81 1.49 -14.87 27.87
C SER A 81 1.73 -14.18 26.53
N TYR A 82 0.87 -13.21 26.21
CA TYR A 82 1.04 -12.34 25.04
C TYR A 82 1.59 -10.99 25.50
N SER A 83 2.58 -10.48 24.80
CA SER A 83 3.00 -9.07 24.88
C SER A 83 2.77 -8.39 23.54
N ASN A 84 2.42 -7.10 23.59
CA ASN A 84 2.39 -6.25 22.42
C ASN A 84 3.52 -5.23 22.56
N ASP A 85 4.57 -5.45 21.78
CA ASP A 85 5.75 -4.61 21.81
C ASP A 85 5.66 -3.53 20.73
N LEU A 86 5.92 -2.28 21.12
CA LEU A 86 5.98 -1.17 20.16
C LEU A 86 7.25 -1.31 19.32
N VAL A 87 7.08 -1.56 18.02
CA VAL A 87 8.19 -1.79 17.07
C VAL A 87 8.41 -0.62 16.11
N GLY A 88 7.44 0.31 15.99
CA GLY A 88 7.56 1.44 15.10
C GLY A 88 6.69 2.63 15.46
N PHE A 89 7.14 3.82 15.05
CA PHE A 89 6.40 5.07 15.14
C PHE A 89 6.55 5.83 13.82
N ASP A 90 5.46 6.02 13.09
CA ASP A 90 5.44 6.53 11.72
C ASP A 90 4.52 7.76 11.55
N ALA A 91 4.40 8.60 12.55
CA ALA A 91 3.55 9.81 12.47
C ALA A 91 3.96 10.74 11.34
N GLU A 92 5.27 10.90 11.09
CA GLU A 92 5.79 11.79 10.06
C GLU A 92 5.46 11.28 8.66
N GLY A 93 5.70 9.98 8.38
CA GLY A 93 5.40 9.37 7.10
C GLY A 93 3.90 9.37 6.79
N GLN A 94 3.05 9.03 7.76
CA GLN A 94 1.60 9.06 7.61
C GLN A 94 1.07 10.48 7.38
N LEU A 95 1.56 11.46 8.14
CA LEU A 95 1.13 12.85 8.01
C LEU A 95 1.57 13.45 6.67
N THR A 96 2.80 13.19 6.22
CA THR A 96 3.31 13.64 4.92
C THR A 96 2.45 13.07 3.80
N SER A 97 2.22 11.75 3.80
CA SER A 97 1.35 11.08 2.82
C SER A 97 -0.06 11.67 2.81
N ALA A 98 -0.63 11.94 3.99
CA ALA A 98 -1.97 12.51 4.07
C ALA A 98 -2.02 13.96 3.54
N ILE A 99 -1.00 14.77 3.81
CA ILE A 99 -0.88 16.13 3.26
C ILE A 99 -0.77 16.08 1.73
N GLU A 100 0.08 15.19 1.20
CA GLU A 100 0.20 14.99 -0.25
C GLU A 100 -1.16 14.62 -0.86
N TYR A 101 -1.86 13.66 -0.28
CA TYR A 101 -3.19 13.23 -0.74
C TYR A 101 -4.19 14.39 -0.79
N VAL A 102 -4.34 15.16 0.30
CA VAL A 102 -5.36 16.22 0.35
C VAL A 102 -5.01 17.44 -0.50
N THR A 103 -3.75 17.56 -0.92
CA THR A 103 -3.26 18.64 -1.80
C THR A 103 -3.07 18.23 -3.26
N MET A 104 -3.27 16.94 -3.60
CA MET A 104 -3.19 16.47 -4.98
C MET A 104 -4.20 17.21 -5.88
N GLU A 105 -3.75 17.58 -7.08
CA GLU A 105 -4.62 18.18 -8.10
C GLU A 105 -5.44 17.13 -8.88
N ALA A 106 -4.92 15.89 -8.95
CA ALA A 106 -5.57 14.80 -9.67
C ALA A 106 -6.85 14.33 -8.96
N ASP A 107 -7.91 14.09 -9.72
CA ASP A 107 -9.18 13.61 -9.16
C ASP A 107 -9.16 12.11 -8.83
N GLU A 108 -8.24 11.34 -9.43
CA GLU A 108 -8.10 9.90 -9.26
C GLU A 108 -6.67 9.54 -8.80
N LEU A 109 -6.58 8.50 -7.97
CA LEU A 109 -5.29 7.98 -7.54
C LEU A 109 -4.64 7.19 -8.69
N PRO A 110 -3.28 7.24 -8.82
CA PRO A 110 -2.57 6.36 -9.73
C PRO A 110 -2.89 4.89 -9.42
N VAL A 111 -3.18 4.09 -10.43
CA VAL A 111 -3.59 2.70 -10.25
C VAL A 111 -2.43 1.75 -10.58
N ILE A 112 -2.21 0.79 -9.69
CA ILE A 112 -1.38 -0.38 -9.93
C ILE A 112 -2.31 -1.57 -10.18
N TYR A 113 -2.15 -2.25 -11.31
CA TYR A 113 -2.95 -3.43 -11.62
C TYR A 113 -2.18 -4.72 -11.35
N GLN A 114 -2.72 -5.55 -10.48
CA GLN A 114 -2.27 -6.93 -10.37
C GLN A 114 -2.91 -7.75 -11.49
N ILE A 115 -2.08 -8.38 -12.32
CA ILE A 115 -2.54 -9.36 -13.29
C ILE A 115 -2.95 -10.62 -12.54
N THR A 116 -4.11 -11.19 -12.91
CA THR A 116 -4.67 -12.41 -12.34
C THR A 116 -5.18 -13.34 -13.43
N GLY A 117 -5.42 -14.61 -13.09
CA GLY A 117 -5.91 -15.64 -14.01
C GLY A 117 -4.93 -16.79 -14.26
N HIS A 118 -3.69 -16.69 -13.73
CA HIS A 118 -2.63 -17.69 -13.93
C HIS A 118 -2.16 -18.29 -12.59
N ASP A 119 -3.09 -18.38 -11.62
CA ASP A 119 -2.83 -18.85 -10.25
C ASP A 119 -1.69 -18.07 -9.57
N GLU A 120 -1.70 -16.76 -9.72
CA GLU A 120 -0.75 -15.86 -9.09
C GLU A 120 -0.90 -15.88 -7.56
N SER A 121 0.20 -15.67 -6.88
CA SER A 121 0.19 -15.46 -5.43
C SER A 121 -0.55 -14.17 -5.06
N SER A 122 -1.29 -14.21 -3.95
CA SER A 122 -1.94 -13.00 -3.44
C SER A 122 -0.90 -11.96 -2.98
N ILE A 123 -1.25 -10.70 -3.12
CA ILE A 123 -0.46 -9.60 -2.57
C ILE A 123 -0.75 -9.48 -1.07
N GLY A 124 0.30 -9.46 -0.27
CA GLY A 124 0.18 -9.34 1.19
C GLY A 124 -0.33 -7.97 1.64
N SER A 125 -0.92 -7.93 2.83
CA SER A 125 -1.47 -6.70 3.45
C SER A 125 -0.45 -5.58 3.60
N ASP A 126 0.80 -5.92 3.89
CA ASP A 126 1.88 -4.93 4.08
C ASP A 126 2.19 -4.18 2.79
N PHE A 127 2.19 -4.90 1.65
CA PHE A 127 2.36 -4.25 0.35
C PHE A 127 1.14 -3.39 -0.01
N GLN A 128 -0.08 -3.87 0.26
CA GLN A 128 -1.30 -3.07 0.06
C GLN A 128 -1.24 -1.77 0.87
N SER A 129 -0.91 -1.87 2.15
CA SER A 129 -0.75 -0.70 3.02
C SER A 129 0.33 0.27 2.53
N ALA A 130 1.43 -0.25 1.99
CA ALA A 130 2.48 0.58 1.40
C ALA A 130 2.01 1.33 0.14
N VAL A 131 1.21 0.67 -0.72
CA VAL A 131 0.60 1.28 -1.91
C VAL A 131 -0.39 2.38 -1.51
N GLU A 132 -1.27 2.11 -0.56
CA GLU A 132 -2.23 3.10 -0.03
C GLU A 132 -1.53 4.30 0.63
N LYS A 133 -0.46 4.04 1.38
CA LYS A 133 0.38 5.08 1.97
C LYS A 133 1.09 5.92 0.91
N ALA A 134 1.45 5.33 -0.23
CA ALA A 134 1.99 6.05 -1.38
C ALA A 134 0.92 6.82 -2.19
N ASN A 135 -0.32 6.88 -1.70
CA ASN A 135 -1.47 7.48 -2.38
C ASN A 135 -1.71 6.90 -3.78
N MET A 136 -1.57 5.59 -3.88
CA MET A 136 -1.90 4.79 -5.07
C MET A 136 -3.03 3.82 -4.74
N SER A 137 -3.74 3.34 -5.74
CA SER A 137 -4.72 2.26 -5.60
C SER A 137 -4.18 0.96 -6.19
N LEU A 138 -4.59 -0.16 -5.62
CA LEU A 138 -4.30 -1.49 -6.12
C LEU A 138 -5.60 -2.12 -6.61
N SER A 139 -5.62 -2.54 -7.87
CA SER A 139 -6.73 -3.23 -8.52
C SER A 139 -6.26 -4.54 -9.12
N SER A 140 -7.19 -5.46 -9.39
CA SER A 140 -6.88 -6.72 -10.08
C SER A 140 -7.56 -6.75 -11.43
N ILE A 141 -6.86 -7.27 -12.45
CA ILE A 141 -7.41 -7.47 -13.78
C ILE A 141 -7.08 -8.87 -14.32
N GLU A 142 -8.01 -9.42 -15.07
CA GLU A 142 -7.79 -10.61 -15.89
C GLU A 142 -7.66 -10.17 -17.36
N LEU A 143 -6.46 -10.29 -17.92
CA LEU A 143 -6.18 -9.85 -19.28
C LEU A 143 -7.04 -10.54 -20.35
N LEU A 144 -7.52 -11.75 -20.06
CA LEU A 144 -8.44 -12.46 -20.94
C LEU A 144 -9.70 -11.64 -21.28
N ASN A 145 -10.14 -10.79 -20.35
CA ASN A 145 -11.35 -9.99 -20.47
C ASN A 145 -11.09 -8.57 -21.00
N GLU A 146 -9.84 -8.21 -21.20
CA GLU A 146 -9.42 -6.86 -21.61
C GLU A 146 -8.84 -6.87 -23.03
N GLU A 147 -8.97 -5.78 -23.74
CA GLU A 147 -8.32 -5.62 -25.06
C GLU A 147 -6.81 -5.37 -24.93
N SER A 148 -6.41 -4.66 -23.87
CA SER A 148 -5.02 -4.29 -23.53
C SER A 148 -4.89 -4.11 -22.02
N VAL A 149 -3.67 -3.89 -21.54
CA VAL A 149 -3.48 -3.30 -20.20
C VAL A 149 -4.14 -1.92 -20.18
N PRO A 150 -4.93 -1.55 -19.14
CA PRO A 150 -5.62 -0.25 -19.07
C PRO A 150 -4.68 0.94 -19.24
N ASP A 151 -5.13 1.97 -19.94
CA ASP A 151 -4.33 3.17 -20.23
C ASP A 151 -4.00 3.99 -18.97
N ASP A 152 -4.80 3.86 -17.91
CA ASP A 152 -4.61 4.48 -16.60
C ASP A 152 -3.64 3.70 -15.70
N ALA A 153 -3.12 2.55 -16.17
CA ALA A 153 -2.17 1.76 -15.42
C ALA A 153 -0.86 2.52 -15.18
N SER A 154 -0.63 2.94 -13.95
CA SER A 154 0.65 3.50 -13.53
C SER A 154 1.76 2.45 -13.45
N ALA A 155 1.38 1.22 -13.14
CA ALA A 155 2.23 0.03 -13.19
C ALA A 155 1.37 -1.24 -13.19
N ILE A 156 1.97 -2.37 -13.55
CA ILE A 156 1.37 -3.70 -13.38
C ILE A 156 2.22 -4.55 -12.44
N ILE A 157 1.58 -5.53 -11.81
CA ILE A 157 2.25 -6.54 -10.99
C ILE A 157 1.86 -7.92 -11.53
N ILE A 158 2.86 -8.76 -11.79
CA ILE A 158 2.70 -10.20 -12.04
C ILE A 158 3.36 -10.91 -10.86
N ASN A 159 2.57 -11.51 -9.98
CA ASN A 159 3.07 -12.02 -8.71
C ASN A 159 3.12 -13.55 -8.68
N ALA A 160 4.26 -14.10 -9.11
CA ALA A 160 4.56 -15.53 -9.01
C ALA A 160 3.47 -16.43 -9.66
N PRO A 161 3.19 -16.30 -10.96
CA PRO A 161 2.21 -17.12 -11.65
C PRO A 161 2.61 -18.60 -11.57
N GLN A 162 1.62 -19.50 -11.46
CA GLN A 162 1.81 -20.95 -11.41
C GLN A 162 1.30 -21.65 -12.69
N LYS A 163 0.64 -20.88 -13.57
CA LYS A 163 0.18 -21.31 -14.90
C LYS A 163 0.69 -20.36 -15.96
N ASP A 164 0.95 -20.91 -17.14
CA ASP A 164 1.40 -20.08 -18.25
C ASP A 164 0.30 -19.13 -18.74
N PHE A 165 0.73 -18.03 -19.28
CA PHE A 165 -0.11 -17.09 -20.00
C PHE A 165 -0.55 -17.71 -21.33
N ASN A 166 -1.68 -17.28 -21.87
CA ASN A 166 -1.92 -17.50 -23.29
C ASN A 166 -1.09 -16.48 -24.11
N GLU A 167 -0.84 -16.79 -25.37
CA GLU A 167 0.00 -15.98 -26.26
C GLU A 167 -0.53 -14.52 -26.38
N ALA A 168 -1.87 -14.35 -26.45
CA ALA A 168 -2.48 -13.04 -26.60
C ALA A 168 -2.28 -12.17 -25.35
N ASP A 169 -2.43 -12.74 -24.16
CA ASP A 169 -2.26 -11.99 -22.90
C ASP A 169 -0.79 -11.66 -22.65
N ALA A 170 0.13 -12.58 -22.96
CA ALA A 170 1.56 -12.27 -22.93
C ALA A 170 1.92 -11.13 -23.88
N GLN A 171 1.33 -11.10 -25.09
CA GLN A 171 1.56 -10.02 -26.05
C GLN A 171 1.04 -8.67 -25.54
N LYS A 172 -0.13 -8.62 -24.87
CA LYS A 172 -0.66 -7.37 -24.25
C LYS A 172 0.32 -6.81 -23.22
N VAL A 173 0.91 -7.67 -22.37
CA VAL A 173 1.93 -7.26 -21.41
C VAL A 173 3.18 -6.74 -22.11
N ILE A 174 3.65 -7.47 -23.14
CA ILE A 174 4.83 -7.06 -23.92
C ILE A 174 4.61 -5.69 -24.59
N ASP A 175 3.44 -5.48 -25.18
CA ASP A 175 3.10 -4.22 -25.85
C ASP A 175 3.02 -3.05 -24.86
N TYR A 176 2.38 -3.26 -23.71
CA TYR A 176 2.37 -2.28 -22.61
C TYR A 176 3.79 -1.90 -22.17
N LEU A 177 4.64 -2.89 -21.95
CA LEU A 177 6.02 -2.65 -21.52
C LEU A 177 6.84 -1.93 -22.59
N LYS A 178 6.68 -2.31 -23.88
CA LYS A 178 7.35 -1.62 -25.02
C LYS A 178 6.88 -0.18 -25.19
N ALA A 179 5.63 0.13 -24.82
CA ALA A 179 5.11 1.48 -24.81
C ALA A 179 5.65 2.34 -23.64
N GLY A 180 6.49 1.78 -22.77
CA GLY A 180 7.08 2.47 -21.61
C GLY A 180 6.36 2.20 -20.29
N GLY A 181 5.45 1.24 -20.27
CA GLY A 181 4.78 0.77 -19.06
C GLY A 181 5.76 0.24 -18.03
N LYS A 182 5.36 0.26 -16.76
CA LYS A 182 6.18 -0.17 -15.62
C LYS A 182 5.62 -1.47 -15.06
N ALA A 183 6.50 -2.40 -14.69
CA ALA A 183 6.06 -3.66 -14.08
C ALA A 183 6.95 -4.09 -12.92
N ILE A 184 6.30 -4.77 -11.97
CA ILE A 184 6.96 -5.60 -10.97
C ILE A 184 6.61 -7.05 -11.33
N ILE A 185 7.62 -7.84 -11.67
CA ILE A 185 7.43 -9.25 -12.05
C ILE A 185 8.19 -10.10 -11.04
N VAL A 186 7.45 -10.93 -10.33
CA VAL A 186 7.98 -11.89 -9.36
C VAL A 186 7.89 -13.28 -9.99
N GLY A 187 9.03 -13.94 -10.13
CA GLY A 187 9.10 -15.33 -10.50
C GLY A 187 9.11 -16.22 -9.26
N SER A 188 8.52 -17.40 -9.37
CA SER A 188 8.64 -18.45 -8.35
C SER A 188 8.97 -19.79 -9.00
N TYR A 189 9.40 -20.76 -8.18
CA TYR A 189 9.55 -22.12 -8.66
C TYR A 189 8.18 -22.70 -9.03
N THR A 190 8.11 -23.31 -10.20
CA THR A 190 6.94 -24.07 -10.67
C THR A 190 7.43 -25.24 -11.52
N ASP A 191 6.67 -26.35 -11.51
CA ASP A 191 6.92 -27.49 -12.40
C ASP A 191 6.24 -27.30 -13.79
N ALA A 192 5.47 -26.21 -13.97
CA ALA A 192 4.82 -25.89 -15.22
C ALA A 192 5.83 -25.36 -16.23
N ASP A 193 5.67 -25.77 -17.50
CA ASP A 193 6.34 -25.13 -18.64
C ASP A 193 5.60 -23.83 -18.96
N MET A 194 6.32 -22.71 -18.98
CA MET A 194 5.73 -21.37 -19.06
C MET A 194 6.34 -20.52 -20.20
N PRO A 195 6.27 -21.01 -21.46
CA PRO A 195 6.94 -20.34 -22.57
C PRO A 195 6.40 -18.94 -22.87
N ASN A 196 5.12 -18.66 -22.62
CA ASN A 196 4.53 -17.36 -22.85
C ASN A 196 4.95 -16.36 -21.75
N PHE A 197 4.97 -16.78 -20.49
CA PHE A 197 5.52 -15.98 -19.40
C PHE A 197 7.01 -15.69 -19.62
N ASP A 198 7.79 -16.69 -20.03
CA ASP A 198 9.20 -16.50 -20.37
C ASP A 198 9.40 -15.50 -21.53
N SER A 199 8.47 -15.44 -22.48
CA SER A 199 8.52 -14.48 -23.59
C SER A 199 8.39 -13.03 -23.12
N ILE A 200 7.61 -12.77 -22.04
CA ILE A 200 7.51 -11.45 -21.42
C ILE A 200 8.88 -11.02 -20.88
N LEU A 201 9.57 -11.92 -20.17
CA LEU A 201 10.89 -11.66 -19.61
C LEU A 201 11.96 -11.51 -20.70
N ALA A 202 11.88 -12.37 -21.74
CA ALA A 202 12.80 -12.34 -22.87
C ALA A 202 12.76 -11.01 -23.65
N ALA A 203 11.63 -10.29 -23.64
CA ALA A 203 11.53 -8.95 -24.23
C ALA A 203 12.51 -7.96 -23.60
N TYR A 204 13.01 -8.24 -22.40
CA TYR A 204 14.03 -7.45 -21.67
C TYR A 204 15.36 -8.20 -21.51
N ASN A 205 15.59 -9.26 -22.29
CA ASN A 205 16.76 -10.12 -22.18
C ASN A 205 16.96 -10.73 -20.78
N VAL A 206 15.86 -10.98 -20.08
CA VAL A 206 15.84 -11.69 -18.79
C VAL A 206 15.36 -13.11 -19.03
N GLN A 207 15.98 -14.07 -18.35
CA GLN A 207 15.59 -15.48 -18.38
C GLN A 207 15.53 -16.02 -16.95
N LEU A 208 14.45 -16.73 -16.62
CA LEU A 208 14.38 -17.50 -15.39
C LEU A 208 15.22 -18.76 -15.52
N THR A 209 16.06 -19.02 -14.53
CA THR A 209 16.78 -20.30 -14.43
C THR A 209 15.94 -21.24 -13.57
N GLN A 210 15.53 -22.38 -14.16
CA GLN A 210 14.83 -23.41 -13.41
C GLN A 210 15.77 -24.05 -12.40
N GLY A 211 15.36 -24.10 -11.16
CA GLY A 211 16.11 -24.76 -10.10
C GLY A 211 15.93 -24.11 -8.73
N VAL A 212 16.19 -24.88 -7.70
CA VAL A 212 16.21 -24.38 -6.31
C VAL A 212 17.67 -24.29 -5.87
N ASP A 213 18.12 -23.08 -5.58
CA ASP A 213 19.44 -22.87 -4.98
C ASP A 213 19.41 -23.40 -3.52
N ARG A 214 19.97 -24.57 -3.32
CA ARG A 214 20.22 -25.10 -1.98
C ARG A 214 21.54 -24.53 -1.48
N LYS A 215 21.50 -23.43 -0.74
CA LYS A 215 22.65 -23.07 0.10
C LYS A 215 22.92 -24.20 1.06
N SER A 216 24.00 -24.93 0.81
CA SER A 216 24.55 -25.84 1.82
C SER A 216 24.93 -25.00 3.02
N VAL A 217 24.17 -25.14 4.12
CA VAL A 217 24.62 -24.65 5.43
C VAL A 217 25.74 -25.61 5.86
N VAL A 218 26.96 -25.14 5.80
CA VAL A 218 28.14 -25.79 6.42
C VAL A 218 28.24 -25.32 7.85
#